data_e9b773029cec5b418127eeae552a7eef
#
_entry.id   e9b773029cec5b418127eeae552a7eef
#
_cell.length_a   1.000
_cell.length_b   1.000
_cell.length_c   1.000
_cell.angle_alpha   90.00
_cell.angle_beta   90.00
_cell.angle_gamma   90.00
#
_symmetry.space_group_name_H-M   'P 1'
#
loop_
_entity.id
_entity.type
_entity.pdbx_description
1 polymer ?
#
loop_
_entity_poly.entity_id
_entity_poly.type
_entity_poly.pdbx_seq_one_letter_code
_entity_poly.pdbx_strand_id
1 'polypeptide(L)'
;MAQTVGQVSGQRQEAPVRVQTTFNFFVPGPSGDGVEAQKSRDTARRAIYEMAARECDLLREVLAKDCRMESVQSNVGRQPYGQQQAEGYTVNGSMSFQITVK
;
A
#
# COMPACT_ATOMS: atom_id res chain seq x y z
N MET A 1 -24.64 22.86 -1.12
CA MET A 1 -24.29 22.13 -0.81
C MET A 1 -24.02 21.70 -0.66
N ALA A 2 -24.17 21.68 -0.91
CA ALA A 2 -23.81 20.79 -0.49
C ALA A 2 -23.49 20.44 -0.59
N GLN A 3 -23.44 20.18 -0.69
CA GLN A 3 -23.14 19.39 -0.44
C GLN A 3 -22.73 18.96 -0.14
N THR A 4 -22.98 19.26 -0.38
CA THR A 4 -22.66 18.51 0.21
C THR A 4 -22.36 18.22 0.58
N VAL A 5 -22.63 18.40 0.40
CA VAL A 5 -22.37 17.76 1.00
C VAL A 5 -22.54 17.55 1.55
N GLY A 6 -22.84 17.59 1.43
CA GLY A 6 -22.93 16.89 2.01
C GLY A 6 -23.31 16.72 2.33
N GLN A 7 -23.76 16.42 2.49
CA GLN A 7 -24.17 16.03 2.79
C GLN A 7 -24.53 15.67 3.31
N VAL A 8 -24.93 15.62 3.33
CA VAL A 8 -25.26 15.20 3.79
C VAL A 8 -25.57 14.93 4.36
N SER A 9 -25.57 14.40 4.29
CA SER A 9 -26.29 14.23 5.40
C SER A 9 -26.39 12.87 6.00
N GLY A 10 -27.09 12.64 7.03
CA GLY A 10 -27.07 11.48 7.89
C GLY A 10 -27.14 10.13 7.23
N GLN A 11 -27.91 9.97 6.22
CA GLN A 11 -28.01 8.65 5.61
C GLN A 11 -26.80 8.30 4.79
N ARG A 12 -25.85 9.19 4.69
CA ARG A 12 -24.63 8.93 3.99
C ARG A 12 -23.60 8.22 4.82
N GLN A 13 -23.87 8.03 6.09
CA GLN A 13 -22.87 7.47 6.99
C GLN A 13 -22.48 6.06 6.61
N GLU A 14 -23.34 5.37 5.88
CA GLU A 14 -23.01 4.01 5.45
C GLU A 14 -22.34 3.97 4.09
N ALA A 15 -22.19 5.08 3.42
CA ALA A 15 -21.56 5.10 2.12
C ALA A 15 -20.07 4.82 2.23
N PRO A 16 -19.54 4.00 1.33
CA PRO A 16 -18.10 3.71 1.36
C PRO A 16 -17.29 4.94 1.00
N VAL A 17 -16.14 5.01 1.59
CA VAL A 17 -15.16 6.05 1.33
C VAL A 17 -13.89 5.37 0.85
N ARG A 18 -13.27 5.94 -0.17
CA ARG A 18 -12.01 5.42 -0.65
C ARG A 18 -10.85 6.09 0.04
N VAL A 19 -9.93 5.29 0.49
CA VAL A 19 -8.68 5.76 1.09
C VAL A 19 -7.54 5.27 0.21
N GLN A 20 -6.66 6.18 -0.14
CA GLN A 20 -5.47 5.83 -0.90
C GLN A 20 -4.24 6.17 -0.11
N THR A 21 -3.25 5.30 -0.18
CA THR A 21 -1.98 5.54 0.46
C THR A 21 -0.86 5.13 -0.48
N THR A 22 0.26 5.79 -0.38
CA THR A 22 1.42 5.46 -1.20
C THR A 22 2.52 4.92 -0.31
N PHE A 23 3.43 4.18 -0.91
CA PHE A 23 4.55 3.63 -0.17
C PHE A 23 5.79 3.65 -1.04
N ASN A 24 6.94 3.66 -0.37
CA ASN A 24 8.24 3.68 -1.01
C ASN A 24 9.24 3.12 -0.03
N PHE A 25 9.92 2.05 -0.40
CA PHE A 25 10.93 1.48 0.46
C PHE A 25 11.96 0.73 -0.38
N PHE A 26 13.04 0.34 0.27
CA PHE A 26 14.16 -0.34 -0.37
C PHE A 26 14.35 -1.69 0.27
N VAL A 27 14.56 -2.71 -0.57
CA VAL A 27 14.88 -4.06 -0.10
C VAL A 27 16.31 -4.36 -0.54
N PRO A 28 17.27 -4.39 0.38
CA PRO A 28 18.64 -4.70 0.02
C PRO A 28 18.80 -6.18 -0.31
N GLY A 29 19.75 -6.46 -1.17
CA GLY A 29 20.06 -7.84 -1.49
C GLY A 29 20.44 -7.99 -2.95
N PRO A 30 20.74 -9.23 -3.37
CA PRO A 30 21.10 -9.47 -4.74
C PRO A 30 20.00 -9.09 -5.70
N SER A 31 20.38 -8.54 -6.84
CA SER A 31 19.46 -8.19 -7.90
C SER A 31 19.87 -8.95 -9.14
N GLY A 32 18.97 -8.99 -10.13
CA GLY A 32 19.23 -9.69 -11.37
C GLY A 32 18.36 -10.93 -11.49
N ASP A 33 18.93 -11.99 -12.09
CA ASP A 33 18.13 -13.14 -12.50
C ASP A 33 18.32 -14.38 -11.64
N GLY A 34 19.17 -14.33 -10.66
CA GLY A 34 19.48 -15.51 -9.86
C GLY A 34 18.42 -15.85 -8.86
N VAL A 35 18.61 -16.98 -8.21
CA VAL A 35 17.69 -17.45 -7.17
C VAL A 35 17.63 -16.48 -6.01
N GLU A 36 18.78 -15.92 -5.63
CA GLU A 36 18.81 -14.98 -4.52
C GLU A 36 18.09 -13.69 -4.87
N ALA A 37 18.21 -13.24 -6.12
CA ALA A 37 17.47 -12.07 -6.56
C ALA A 37 15.98 -12.31 -6.53
N GLN A 38 15.56 -13.51 -6.90
CA GLN A 38 14.15 -13.85 -6.85
C GLN A 38 13.63 -13.82 -5.41
N LYS A 39 14.43 -14.30 -4.47
CA LYS A 39 14.05 -14.23 -3.05
C LYS A 39 13.90 -12.78 -2.59
N SER A 40 14.78 -11.90 -3.05
CA SER A 40 14.67 -10.49 -2.72
C SER A 40 13.38 -9.89 -3.26
N ARG A 41 13.02 -10.23 -4.48
CA ARG A 41 11.75 -9.75 -5.05
C ARG A 41 10.55 -10.29 -4.27
N ASP A 42 10.61 -11.56 -3.88
CA ASP A 42 9.53 -12.15 -3.09
C ASP A 42 9.41 -11.48 -1.72
N THR A 43 10.53 -11.13 -1.13
CA THR A 43 10.54 -10.39 0.13
C THR A 43 9.86 -9.04 -0.05
N ALA A 44 10.16 -8.36 -1.14
CA ALA A 44 9.54 -7.07 -1.43
C ALA A 44 8.02 -7.22 -1.58
N ARG A 45 7.59 -8.24 -2.31
CA ARG A 45 6.16 -8.45 -2.50
C ARG A 45 5.46 -8.79 -1.20
N ARG A 46 6.09 -9.62 -0.38
CA ARG A 46 5.51 -9.95 0.92
C ARG A 46 5.35 -8.70 1.77
N ALA A 47 6.35 -7.83 1.76
CA ALA A 47 6.28 -6.60 2.53
C ALA A 47 5.10 -5.73 2.09
N ILE A 48 4.84 -5.66 0.78
CA ILE A 48 3.71 -4.90 0.27
C ILE A 48 2.40 -5.45 0.81
N TYR A 49 2.23 -6.76 0.77
CA TYR A 49 0.98 -7.37 1.23
C TYR A 49 0.81 -7.24 2.73
N GLU A 50 1.91 -7.33 3.47
CA GLU A 50 1.85 -7.12 4.92
C GLU A 50 1.48 -5.68 5.26
N MET A 51 2.01 -4.74 4.49
CA MET A 51 1.64 -3.34 4.69
C MET A 51 0.16 -3.12 4.42
N ALA A 52 -0.36 -3.75 3.37
CA ALA A 52 -1.77 -3.63 3.06
C ALA A 52 -2.64 -4.20 4.17
N ALA A 53 -2.27 -5.33 4.72
CA ALA A 53 -3.02 -5.94 5.81
C ALA A 53 -3.01 -5.05 7.04
N ARG A 54 -1.84 -4.50 7.38
CA ARG A 54 -1.73 -3.62 8.54
C ARG A 54 -2.49 -2.33 8.34
N GLU A 55 -2.56 -1.85 7.12
CA GLU A 55 -3.26 -0.60 6.85
C GLU A 55 -4.74 -0.72 7.17
N CYS A 56 -5.36 -1.82 6.79
CA CYS A 56 -6.76 -2.04 7.13
C CYS A 56 -6.96 -2.15 8.64
N ASP A 57 -6.03 -2.80 9.33
CA ASP A 57 -6.13 -2.90 10.77
C ASP A 57 -6.07 -1.52 11.42
N LEU A 58 -5.15 -0.69 10.94
CA LEU A 58 -5.02 0.66 11.46
C LEU A 58 -6.26 1.48 11.16
N LEU A 59 -6.79 1.36 9.96
CA LEU A 59 -8.00 2.09 9.60
C LEU A 59 -9.17 1.69 10.48
N ARG A 60 -9.30 0.40 10.79
CA ARG A 60 -10.38 -0.06 11.66
C ARG A 60 -10.23 0.46 13.08
N GLU A 61 -9.00 0.61 13.54
CA GLU A 61 -8.76 1.14 14.87
C GLU A 61 -9.19 2.59 15.00
N VAL A 62 -8.92 3.37 13.98
CA VAL A 62 -8.97 4.82 14.11
C VAL A 62 -10.22 5.41 13.48
N LEU A 63 -10.60 4.92 12.33
CA LEU A 63 -11.52 5.64 11.47
C LEU A 63 -12.64 4.78 10.92
N ALA A 64 -12.40 3.53 10.65
CA ALA A 64 -13.29 2.69 9.88
C ALA A 64 -14.00 1.67 10.73
N LYS A 65 -15.27 1.47 10.41
CA LYS A 65 -16.04 0.36 10.92
C LYS A 65 -15.68 -0.91 10.16
N ASP A 66 -15.53 -0.79 8.84
CA ASP A 66 -15.14 -1.87 7.95
C ASP A 66 -14.04 -1.38 7.02
N CYS A 67 -13.20 -2.28 6.60
CA CYS A 67 -12.15 -1.96 5.65
C CYS A 67 -11.99 -3.11 4.68
N ARG A 68 -11.88 -2.77 3.40
CA ARG A 68 -11.65 -3.74 2.35
C ARG A 68 -10.64 -3.17 1.36
N MET A 69 -9.63 -3.95 1.06
CA MET A 69 -8.65 -3.53 0.06
C MET A 69 -9.25 -3.65 -1.34
N GLU A 70 -9.11 -2.59 -2.12
CA GLU A 70 -9.58 -2.56 -3.49
C GLU A 70 -8.49 -2.95 -4.47
N SER A 71 -7.33 -2.37 -4.30
CA SER A 71 -6.26 -2.57 -5.26
C SER A 71 -4.92 -2.26 -4.62
N VAL A 72 -3.90 -2.89 -5.16
CA VAL A 72 -2.52 -2.60 -4.83
C VAL A 72 -1.78 -2.51 -6.15
N GLN A 73 -1.06 -1.43 -6.34
CA GLN A 73 -0.21 -1.26 -7.50
C GLN A 73 1.20 -0.98 -7.02
N SER A 74 2.15 -1.63 -7.64
CA SER A 74 3.52 -1.46 -7.21
C SER A 74 4.46 -1.55 -8.39
N ASN A 75 5.57 -0.86 -8.27
CA ASN A 75 6.71 -0.97 -9.16
C ASN A 75 7.90 -1.43 -8.34
N VAL A 76 8.56 -2.47 -8.83
CA VAL A 76 9.76 -2.96 -8.20
C VAL A 76 10.91 -2.71 -9.16
N GLY A 77 11.74 -1.74 -8.82
CA GLY A 77 12.85 -1.35 -9.66
C GLY A 77 14.15 -1.93 -9.14
N ARG A 78 14.93 -2.49 -10.06
CA ARG A 78 16.22 -3.03 -9.71
C ARG A 78 17.21 -1.91 -9.53
N GLN A 79 17.97 -1.98 -8.44
CA GLN A 79 19.04 -1.04 -8.17
C GLN A 79 20.34 -1.80 -8.10
N PRO A 80 21.14 -1.74 -9.17
CA PRO A 80 22.38 -2.49 -9.15
C PRO A 80 23.40 -1.85 -8.23
N TYR A 81 24.40 -2.63 -7.87
CA TYR A 81 25.48 -2.13 -7.05
C TYR A 81 26.15 -0.95 -7.75
N GLY A 82 26.42 0.08 -6.96
CA GLY A 82 27.08 1.27 -7.47
C GLY A 82 27.83 1.96 -6.37
N GLN A 83 28.51 3.02 -6.74
CA GLN A 83 29.42 3.69 -5.80
C GLN A 83 28.74 4.20 -4.56
N GLN A 84 27.54 4.69 -4.69
CA GLN A 84 26.85 5.31 -3.58
C GLN A 84 25.52 4.65 -3.28
N GLN A 85 25.30 3.49 -3.87
CA GLN A 85 24.01 2.83 -3.73
C GLN A 85 24.21 1.37 -3.42
N ALA A 86 23.43 0.87 -2.50
CA ALA A 86 23.43 -0.54 -2.21
C ALA A 86 22.64 -1.27 -3.30
N GLU A 87 23.07 -2.48 -3.57
CA GLU A 87 22.33 -3.34 -4.48
C GLU A 87 21.04 -3.78 -3.84
N GLY A 88 19.97 -3.81 -4.63
CA GLY A 88 18.69 -4.26 -4.14
C GLY A 88 17.57 -3.82 -5.04
N TYR A 89 16.40 -3.69 -4.46
CA TYR A 89 15.21 -3.27 -5.19
C TYR A 89 14.57 -2.08 -4.51
N THR A 90 14.23 -1.08 -5.32
CA THR A 90 13.40 0.00 -4.84
C THR A 90 11.95 -0.37 -5.15
N VAL A 91 11.09 -0.16 -4.17
CA VAL A 91 9.69 -0.53 -4.28
C VAL A 91 8.85 0.70 -4.01
N ASN A 92 7.95 1.00 -4.92
CA ASN A 92 7.01 2.07 -4.69
C ASN A 92 5.67 1.71 -5.30
N GLY A 93 4.64 2.39 -4.84
CA GLY A 93 3.32 2.12 -5.36
C GLY A 93 2.25 2.75 -4.52
N SER A 94 1.05 2.28 -4.74
CA SER A 94 -0.11 2.78 -4.01
C SER A 94 -1.08 1.65 -3.72
N MET A 95 -1.87 1.88 -2.69
CA MET A 95 -2.93 0.97 -2.26
C MET A 95 -4.21 1.76 -2.14
N SER A 96 -5.31 1.12 -2.48
CA SER A 96 -6.64 1.69 -2.35
C SER A 96 -7.50 0.81 -1.49
N PHE A 97 -8.25 1.43 -0.60
CA PHE A 97 -9.13 0.71 0.31
C PHE A 97 -10.50 1.35 0.30
N GLN A 98 -11.51 0.54 0.46
CA GLN A 98 -12.84 1.06 0.73
C GLN A 98 -13.15 0.85 2.20
N ILE A 99 -13.59 1.89 2.85
CA ILE A 99 -13.96 1.81 4.24
C ILE A 99 -15.36 2.35 4.44
N THR A 100 -16.00 1.89 5.50
CA THR A 100 -17.19 2.50 6.03
C THR A 100 -16.77 3.20 7.30
N VAL A 101 -17.02 4.48 7.39
CA VAL A 101 -16.56 5.28 8.53
C VAL A 101 -17.39 4.94 9.76
N LYS A 102 -16.77 4.93 10.92
CA LYS A 102 -17.44 4.68 12.19
C LYS A 102 -18.55 5.66 12.47
#